data_56c5d837045a03c631cfd3212e4c45d7
#
_entry.id   56c5d837045a03c631cfd3212e4c45d7
#
_cell.length_a   1.000
_cell.length_b   1.000
_cell.length_c   1.000
_cell.angle_alpha   90.00
_cell.angle_beta   90.00
_cell.angle_gamma   90.00
#
_symmetry.space_group_name_H-M   'P 1'
#
loop_
_entity.id
_entity.type
_entity.pdbx_description
1 polymer ?
#
loop_
_entity_poly.entity_id
_entity_poly.type
_entity_poly.pdbx_seq_one_letter_code
_entity_poly.pdbx_strand_id
1 'polypeptide(L)'
;MHARTLVAVTLLMGAVALPAPAWSQATKDQARLVFTISGGAVVGRKLWSSAPQPVHFIDPADTLALARRIRSNIAVGFGGAYFPGEHLGLAVEGFLIGLGFEDQCRQVFSSGSGEVAEACQSIQGATKSATSVFLSAGPILRFNSRKLVSPYARGNIGLTFSNQSSLRTTGRFLDPAGPVDLLIYSDDHDTRIAPSFAVGGGFTAAVGRGYSLRWEVRDNIVGVQRVTGPTPVTGLIPPHKLVYKHLFSITIGFDVVLERRRGRRY
;
A
#
# COMPACT_ATOMS: atom_id res chain seq x y z
N MET A 1 27.02 6.62 -34.78
CA MET A 1 27.21 7.82 -33.94
C MET A 1 25.87 8.16 -33.31
N HIS A 2 25.62 7.70 -32.08
CA HIS A 2 24.38 8.02 -31.35
C HIS A 2 24.76 8.77 -30.09
N ALA A 3 24.39 10.05 -30.04
CA ALA A 3 24.59 10.93 -28.91
C ALA A 3 23.67 10.50 -27.76
N ARG A 4 24.26 10.10 -26.64
CA ARG A 4 23.53 9.85 -25.36
C ARG A 4 23.31 11.20 -24.70
N THR A 5 22.07 11.65 -24.68
CA THR A 5 21.64 12.82 -23.91
C THR A 5 21.50 12.42 -22.45
N LEU A 6 22.47 12.79 -21.63
CA LEU A 6 22.41 12.73 -20.16
C LEU A 6 21.49 13.86 -19.70
N VAL A 7 20.28 13.50 -19.24
CA VAL A 7 19.43 14.43 -18.52
C VAL A 7 19.86 14.41 -17.05
N ALA A 8 20.64 15.42 -16.68
CA ALA A 8 20.98 15.71 -15.29
C ALA A 8 19.72 16.28 -14.61
N VAL A 9 19.07 15.49 -13.79
CA VAL A 9 18.03 15.96 -12.87
C VAL A 9 18.74 16.65 -11.71
N THR A 10 18.90 17.95 -11.82
CA THR A 10 19.39 18.81 -10.74
C THR A 10 18.25 18.91 -9.70
N LEU A 11 18.37 18.16 -8.62
CA LEU A 11 17.54 18.32 -7.43
C LEU A 11 17.88 19.68 -6.82
N LEU A 12 17.07 20.70 -7.11
CA LEU A 12 17.06 21.96 -6.39
C LEU A 12 16.50 21.68 -4.97
N MET A 13 17.38 21.32 -4.06
CA MET A 13 17.13 21.49 -2.64
C MET A 13 17.12 22.99 -2.35
N GLY A 14 15.99 23.62 -2.57
CA GLY A 14 15.72 24.94 -2.03
C GLY A 14 15.75 24.82 -0.51
N ALA A 15 16.88 25.13 0.11
CA ALA A 15 16.98 25.40 1.52
C ALA A 15 16.06 26.60 1.78
N VAL A 16 14.81 26.34 2.18
CA VAL A 16 13.94 27.34 2.76
C VAL A 16 14.61 27.72 4.09
N ALA A 17 15.39 28.77 4.05
CA ALA A 17 15.92 29.43 5.24
C ALA A 17 14.71 29.97 6.01
N LEU A 18 14.13 29.15 6.87
CA LEU A 18 13.12 29.57 7.82
C LEU A 18 13.82 30.55 8.77
N PRO A 19 13.30 31.74 8.96
CA PRO A 19 13.91 32.73 9.87
C PRO A 19 13.97 32.13 11.27
N ALA A 20 15.19 31.95 11.75
CA ALA A 20 15.51 31.40 13.08
C ALA A 20 14.92 32.11 14.30
N PRO A 21 14.40 33.37 14.25
CA PRO A 21 13.91 34.01 15.46
C PRO A 21 12.52 33.58 15.93
N ALA A 22 11.74 32.84 15.12
CA ALA A 22 10.40 32.41 15.56
C ALA A 22 10.41 31.28 16.61
N TRP A 23 11.53 30.66 16.88
CA TRP A 23 11.64 29.54 17.81
C TRP A 23 11.90 29.95 19.25
N SER A 24 12.32 31.20 19.51
CA SER A 24 12.70 31.67 20.88
C SER A 24 11.52 32.20 21.69
N GLN A 25 10.38 32.44 21.08
CA GLN A 25 9.16 32.91 21.76
C GLN A 25 8.07 31.85 21.90
N ALA A 26 8.37 30.58 21.64
CA ALA A 26 7.47 29.49 21.97
C ALA A 26 7.24 29.48 23.47
N THR A 27 6.26 30.25 23.92
CA THR A 27 5.71 30.19 25.27
C THR A 27 5.51 28.71 25.61
N LYS A 28 6.42 28.19 26.47
CA LYS A 28 6.25 26.99 27.32
C LYS A 28 5.25 25.94 26.88
N ASP A 29 5.11 25.72 25.56
CA ASP A 29 4.29 24.66 25.02
C ASP A 29 4.94 23.33 25.36
N GLN A 30 4.19 22.53 26.09
CA GLN A 30 4.67 21.25 26.56
C GLN A 30 4.72 20.31 25.36
N ALA A 31 5.89 19.72 25.12
CA ALA A 31 6.03 18.67 24.13
C ALA A 31 5.02 17.56 24.41
N ARG A 32 4.30 17.15 23.36
CA ARG A 32 3.25 16.13 23.43
C ARG A 32 3.69 14.89 22.69
N LEU A 33 3.53 13.76 23.33
CA LEU A 33 3.64 12.46 22.69
C LEU A 33 2.23 11.88 22.56
N VAL A 34 1.86 11.49 21.35
CA VAL A 34 0.55 10.93 21.04
C VAL A 34 0.72 9.51 20.55
N PHE A 35 0.10 8.57 21.21
CA PHE A 35 -0.01 7.19 20.71
C PHE A 35 -1.37 6.99 20.06
N THR A 36 -1.38 6.31 18.92
CA THR A 36 -2.56 6.06 18.11
C THR A 36 -2.72 4.59 17.84
N ILE A 37 -3.94 4.08 18.02
CA ILE A 37 -4.39 2.80 17.45
C ILE A 37 -5.55 3.12 16.53
N SER A 38 -5.54 2.57 15.32
CA SER A 38 -6.57 2.85 14.32
C SER A 38 -7.00 1.56 13.61
N GLY A 39 -8.24 1.54 13.18
CA GLY A 39 -8.81 0.48 12.35
C GLY A 39 -9.69 1.08 11.26
N GLY A 40 -9.84 0.38 10.16
CA GLY A 40 -10.66 0.87 9.06
C GLY A 40 -10.67 -0.04 7.85
N ALA A 41 -10.92 0.54 6.70
CA ALA A 41 -11.02 -0.18 5.43
C ALA A 41 -10.11 0.44 4.36
N VAL A 42 -9.60 -0.41 3.50
CA VAL A 42 -8.90 -0.04 2.26
C VAL A 42 -9.80 -0.33 1.08
N VAL A 43 -9.91 0.62 0.17
CA VAL A 43 -10.71 0.47 -1.05
C VAL A 43 -9.94 -0.34 -2.08
N GLY A 44 -10.56 -1.41 -2.56
CA GLY A 44 -9.98 -2.29 -3.56
C GLY A 44 -9.79 -1.60 -4.91
N ARG A 45 -8.75 -2.02 -5.65
CA ARG A 45 -8.38 -1.43 -6.95
C ARG A 45 -7.79 -2.47 -7.90
N LYS A 46 -7.96 -2.23 -9.20
CA LYS A 46 -7.31 -3.03 -10.25
C LYS A 46 -5.79 -2.90 -10.12
N LEU A 47 -5.13 -4.04 -10.01
CA LEU A 47 -3.68 -4.11 -9.86
C LEU A 47 -3.00 -4.12 -11.23
N TRP A 48 -3.29 -5.14 -12.04
CA TRP A 48 -2.77 -5.27 -13.40
C TRP A 48 -3.75 -6.06 -14.30
N SER A 49 -3.51 -6.02 -15.60
CA SER A 49 -4.11 -6.92 -16.59
C SER A 49 -3.07 -7.19 -17.67
N SER A 50 -3.00 -8.45 -18.13
CA SER A 50 -2.20 -8.85 -19.28
C SER A 50 -2.97 -8.64 -20.58
N ALA A 51 -2.22 -8.46 -21.67
CA ALA A 51 -2.77 -8.69 -23.01
C ALA A 51 -3.09 -10.18 -23.20
N PRO A 52 -3.93 -10.55 -24.19
CA PRO A 52 -4.10 -11.94 -24.59
C PRO A 52 -2.77 -12.59 -24.89
N GLN A 53 -2.54 -13.78 -24.35
CA GLN A 53 -1.29 -14.51 -24.51
C GLN A 53 -1.55 -16.00 -24.67
N PRO A 54 -0.69 -16.72 -25.42
CA PRO A 54 -0.82 -18.17 -25.58
C PRO A 54 -0.53 -18.90 -24.26
N VAL A 55 -1.11 -20.10 -24.13
CA VAL A 55 -0.89 -21.00 -22.98
C VAL A 55 -0.01 -22.15 -23.43
N HIS A 56 1.29 -21.90 -23.47
CA HIS A 56 2.28 -22.82 -24.04
C HIS A 56 2.35 -24.22 -23.39
N PHE A 57 1.82 -24.36 -22.17
CA PHE A 57 1.93 -25.61 -21.40
C PHE A 57 0.77 -26.58 -21.64
N ILE A 58 -0.34 -26.12 -22.22
CA ILE A 58 -1.50 -26.96 -22.55
C ILE A 58 -1.66 -27.02 -24.07
N ASP A 59 -2.08 -25.91 -24.65
CA ASP A 59 -2.22 -25.76 -26.09
C ASP A 59 -1.73 -24.38 -26.51
N PRO A 60 -0.67 -24.29 -27.33
CA PRO A 60 -0.12 -22.99 -27.74
C PRO A 60 -1.08 -22.18 -28.65
N ALA A 61 -2.12 -22.81 -29.22
CA ALA A 61 -3.13 -22.08 -29.96
C ALA A 61 -4.14 -21.37 -29.07
N ASP A 62 -4.36 -21.88 -27.86
CA ASP A 62 -5.28 -21.27 -26.90
C ASP A 62 -4.68 -20.00 -26.29
N THR A 63 -5.50 -18.97 -26.20
CA THR A 63 -5.08 -17.69 -25.63
C THR A 63 -5.99 -17.26 -24.49
N LEU A 64 -5.38 -16.73 -23.43
CA LEU A 64 -6.09 -16.16 -22.31
C LEU A 64 -5.58 -14.77 -21.94
N ALA A 65 -6.44 -13.98 -21.32
CA ALA A 65 -6.11 -12.70 -20.73
C ALA A 65 -6.36 -12.78 -19.22
N LEU A 66 -5.34 -12.40 -18.45
CA LEU A 66 -5.39 -12.41 -16.99
C LEU A 66 -5.50 -10.99 -16.45
N ALA A 67 -6.20 -10.85 -15.35
CA ALA A 67 -6.20 -9.62 -14.58
C ALA A 67 -6.24 -9.94 -13.09
N ARG A 68 -5.73 -9.02 -12.28
CA ARG A 68 -5.75 -9.10 -10.82
C ARG A 68 -6.20 -7.79 -10.23
N ARG A 69 -7.05 -7.87 -9.23
CA ARG A 69 -7.45 -6.72 -8.44
C ARG A 69 -7.20 -6.95 -6.95
N ILE A 70 -6.97 -5.86 -6.23
CA ILE A 70 -7.00 -5.84 -4.78
C ILE A 70 -8.45 -5.69 -4.36
N ARG A 71 -8.94 -6.55 -3.47
CA ARG A 71 -10.26 -6.43 -2.86
C ARG A 71 -10.23 -5.37 -1.77
N SER A 72 -11.40 -4.77 -1.52
CA SER A 72 -11.58 -3.97 -0.31
C SER A 72 -11.39 -4.85 0.92
N ASN A 73 -10.61 -4.39 1.88
CA ASN A 73 -10.22 -5.16 3.04
C ASN A 73 -10.02 -4.25 4.25
N ILE A 74 -9.76 -4.86 5.40
CA ILE A 74 -9.49 -4.14 6.63
C ILE A 74 -8.07 -3.59 6.67
N ALA A 75 -7.90 -2.51 7.43
CA ALA A 75 -6.63 -1.91 7.77
C ALA A 75 -6.55 -1.69 9.26
N VAL A 76 -5.38 -1.93 9.86
CA VAL A 76 -5.11 -1.67 11.28
C VAL A 76 -3.80 -0.92 11.37
N GLY A 77 -3.78 0.16 12.15
CA GLY A 77 -2.60 0.98 12.36
C GLY A 77 -2.30 1.18 13.84
N PHE A 78 -1.03 1.28 14.15
CA PHE A 78 -0.54 1.71 15.45
C PHE A 78 0.67 2.62 15.23
N GLY A 79 0.79 3.65 16.05
CA GLY A 79 1.88 4.59 15.86
C GLY A 79 2.02 5.58 16.99
N GLY A 80 2.99 6.45 16.83
CA GLY A 80 3.25 7.55 17.73
C GLY A 80 3.55 8.82 16.96
N ALA A 81 3.21 9.96 17.54
CA ALA A 81 3.57 11.26 17.00
C ALA A 81 4.13 12.13 18.12
N TYR A 82 5.26 12.76 17.86
CA TYR A 82 5.89 13.70 18.76
C TYR A 82 5.69 15.13 18.24
N PHE A 83 5.13 15.98 19.05
CA PHE A 83 4.92 17.40 18.79
C PHE A 83 5.81 18.22 19.71
N PRO A 84 6.91 18.79 19.20
CA PRO A 84 7.72 19.72 19.98
C PRO A 84 6.98 21.02 20.29
N GLY A 85 6.04 21.41 19.46
CA GLY A 85 5.16 22.57 19.59
C GLY A 85 3.71 22.22 19.30
N GLU A 86 2.87 23.23 19.02
CA GLU A 86 1.44 23.04 18.86
C GLU A 86 1.04 22.43 17.51
N HIS A 87 1.74 22.78 16.44
CA HIS A 87 1.27 22.55 15.07
C HIS A 87 2.02 21.47 14.32
N LEU A 88 3.36 21.49 14.41
CA LEU A 88 4.21 20.57 13.66
C LEU A 88 4.71 19.44 14.56
N GLY A 89 4.59 18.21 14.08
CA GLY A 89 5.10 17.01 14.73
C GLY A 89 5.74 16.06 13.73
N LEU A 90 6.39 15.03 14.29
CA LEU A 90 6.90 13.89 13.55
C LEU A 90 6.10 12.64 13.97
N ALA A 91 5.58 11.92 13.02
CA ALA A 91 4.83 10.67 13.23
C ALA A 91 5.66 9.48 12.77
N VAL A 92 5.55 8.37 13.51
CA VAL A 92 6.05 7.04 13.13
C VAL A 92 4.89 6.06 13.24
N GLU A 93 4.73 5.19 12.27
CA GLU A 93 3.57 4.31 12.20
C GLU A 93 3.91 2.95 11.60
N GLY A 94 3.32 1.91 12.19
CA GLY A 94 3.12 0.60 11.60
C GLY A 94 1.67 0.47 11.14
N PHE A 95 1.44 0.13 9.87
CA PHE A 95 0.12 0.02 9.28
C PHE A 95 -0.01 -1.32 8.54
N LEU A 96 -0.96 -2.14 8.98
CA LEU A 96 -1.26 -3.44 8.43
C LEU A 96 -2.44 -3.30 7.47
N ILE A 97 -2.26 -3.75 6.25
CA ILE A 97 -3.32 -3.79 5.24
C ILE A 97 -3.53 -5.24 4.81
N GLY A 98 -4.74 -5.72 4.93
CA GLY A 98 -5.16 -6.95 4.27
C GLY A 98 -5.21 -6.69 2.75
N LEU A 99 -4.28 -7.27 2.00
CA LEU A 99 -4.30 -7.27 0.55
C LEU A 99 -4.92 -8.58 0.06
N GLY A 100 -6.25 -8.66 0.01
CA GLY A 100 -6.91 -9.76 -0.69
C GLY A 100 -6.76 -9.57 -2.19
N PHE A 101 -6.11 -10.52 -2.88
CA PHE A 101 -6.09 -10.52 -4.34
C PHE A 101 -7.27 -11.34 -4.88
N GLU A 102 -7.87 -10.86 -5.95
CA GLU A 102 -8.87 -11.56 -6.72
C GLU A 102 -8.39 -11.65 -8.16
N ASP A 103 -8.28 -12.89 -8.65
CA ASP A 103 -7.83 -13.17 -9.97
C ASP A 103 -9.03 -13.22 -10.93
N GLN A 104 -8.81 -12.73 -12.15
CA GLN A 104 -9.77 -12.77 -13.24
C GLN A 104 -9.08 -13.37 -14.47
N CYS A 105 -9.76 -14.29 -15.11
CA CYS A 105 -9.32 -14.90 -16.34
C CYS A 105 -10.41 -14.76 -17.39
N ARG A 106 -9.98 -14.52 -18.63
CA ARG A 106 -10.87 -14.55 -19.78
C ARG A 106 -10.18 -15.31 -20.92
N GLN A 107 -10.75 -16.41 -21.33
CA GLN A 107 -10.33 -17.09 -22.56
C GLN A 107 -10.68 -16.20 -23.76
N VAL A 108 -9.70 -15.98 -24.64
CA VAL A 108 -9.85 -15.12 -25.82
C VAL A 108 -10.00 -15.95 -27.07
N PHE A 109 -9.24 -17.04 -27.18
CA PHE A 109 -9.35 -18.01 -28.25
C PHE A 109 -9.28 -19.43 -27.66
N SER A 110 -10.03 -20.38 -28.24
CA SER A 110 -10.03 -21.79 -27.86
C SER A 110 -9.87 -22.64 -29.12
N SER A 111 -8.90 -23.56 -29.08
CA SER A 111 -8.68 -24.59 -30.06
C SER A 111 -9.66 -25.76 -29.92
N GLY A 112 -10.43 -25.79 -28.82
CA GLY A 112 -11.37 -26.86 -28.49
C GLY A 112 -10.90 -27.83 -27.41
N SER A 113 -9.66 -27.71 -26.90
CA SER A 113 -9.23 -28.40 -25.68
C SER A 113 -9.99 -27.79 -24.51
N GLY A 114 -10.76 -28.53 -23.73
CA GLY A 114 -11.50 -28.01 -22.57
C GLY A 114 -10.60 -27.54 -21.42
N GLU A 115 -9.36 -27.99 -21.39
CA GLU A 115 -8.40 -27.81 -20.29
C GLU A 115 -8.10 -26.34 -19.96
N VAL A 116 -7.87 -25.51 -21.00
CA VAL A 116 -7.61 -24.07 -20.81
C VAL A 116 -8.86 -23.35 -20.32
N ALA A 117 -10.05 -23.78 -20.76
CA ALA A 117 -11.32 -23.24 -20.30
C ALA A 117 -11.52 -23.55 -18.80
N GLU A 118 -11.27 -24.78 -18.38
CA GLU A 118 -11.34 -25.21 -16.97
C GLU A 118 -10.31 -24.46 -16.10
N ALA A 119 -9.06 -24.38 -16.56
CA ALA A 119 -8.03 -23.63 -15.87
C ALA A 119 -8.42 -22.15 -15.69
N CYS A 120 -8.98 -21.54 -16.75
CA CYS A 120 -9.45 -20.16 -16.71
C CYS A 120 -10.66 -20.00 -15.76
N GLN A 121 -11.57 -20.96 -15.74
CA GLN A 121 -12.71 -20.97 -14.82
C GLN A 121 -12.25 -21.11 -13.37
N SER A 122 -11.24 -21.93 -13.10
CA SER A 122 -10.67 -22.10 -11.75
C SER A 122 -9.98 -20.84 -11.23
N ILE A 123 -9.41 -20.02 -12.13
CA ILE A 123 -8.79 -18.73 -11.81
C ILE A 123 -9.85 -17.66 -11.57
N GLN A 124 -10.97 -17.73 -12.31
CA GLN A 124 -12.00 -16.70 -12.26
C GLN A 124 -12.63 -16.60 -10.88
N GLY A 125 -12.42 -15.46 -10.21
CA GLY A 125 -12.90 -15.23 -8.85
C GLY A 125 -12.06 -15.90 -7.75
N ALA A 126 -10.94 -16.58 -8.11
CA ALA A 126 -10.04 -17.14 -7.11
C ALA A 126 -9.50 -16.01 -6.21
N THR A 127 -9.61 -16.23 -4.90
CA THR A 127 -9.18 -15.24 -3.91
C THR A 127 -7.94 -15.74 -3.17
N LYS A 128 -6.95 -14.85 -3.04
CA LYS A 128 -5.74 -15.11 -2.26
C LYS A 128 -5.63 -14.09 -1.15
N SER A 129 -5.41 -14.56 0.06
CA SER A 129 -5.13 -13.67 1.19
C SER A 129 -3.68 -13.23 1.14
N ALA A 130 -3.45 -11.94 1.19
CA ALA A 130 -2.14 -11.35 1.34
C ALA A 130 -2.19 -10.30 2.44
N THR A 131 -1.08 -10.10 3.11
CA THR A 131 -0.93 -9.06 4.12
C THR A 131 0.27 -8.20 3.77
N SER A 132 0.10 -6.90 3.87
CA SER A 132 1.21 -5.97 3.76
C SER A 132 1.36 -5.16 5.03
N VAL A 133 2.60 -5.05 5.48
CA VAL A 133 3.00 -4.23 6.60
C VAL A 133 3.71 -3.00 6.07
N PHE A 134 3.26 -1.84 6.47
CA PHE A 134 3.88 -0.55 6.16
C PHE A 134 4.56 -0.03 7.42
N LEU A 135 5.84 0.25 7.33
CA LEU A 135 6.57 0.97 8.35
C LEU A 135 6.95 2.33 7.78
N SER A 136 6.42 3.40 8.34
CA SER A 136 6.58 4.73 7.78
C SER A 136 6.77 5.79 8.85
N ALA A 137 7.43 6.88 8.45
CA ALA A 137 7.59 8.06 9.27
C ALA A 137 7.43 9.32 8.42
N GLY A 138 7.05 10.43 9.06
CA GLY A 138 6.92 11.69 8.35
C GLY A 138 6.28 12.81 9.17
N PRO A 139 6.25 14.02 8.59
CA PRO A 139 5.66 15.17 9.26
C PRO A 139 4.14 15.06 9.38
N ILE A 140 3.64 15.60 10.48
CA ILE A 140 2.23 15.81 10.74
C ILE A 140 1.99 17.27 11.14
N LEU A 141 1.06 17.91 10.45
CA LEU A 141 0.61 19.28 10.72
C LEU A 141 -0.76 19.23 11.37
N ARG A 142 -0.92 19.87 12.52
CA ARG A 142 -2.16 19.96 13.25
C ARG A 142 -2.65 21.42 13.28
N PHE A 143 -3.92 21.60 12.93
CA PHE A 143 -4.58 22.90 12.98
C PHE A 143 -5.49 22.95 14.22
N ASN A 144 -5.54 24.11 14.86
CA ASN A 144 -6.43 24.33 16.03
C ASN A 144 -6.23 23.30 17.17
N SER A 145 -4.98 23.01 17.54
CA SER A 145 -4.61 21.92 18.47
C SER A 145 -5.25 22.03 19.89
N ARG A 146 -5.75 23.20 20.26
CA ARG A 146 -6.40 23.46 21.55
C ARG A 146 -7.92 23.41 21.50
N LYS A 147 -8.53 23.23 20.31
CA LYS A 147 -9.99 23.15 20.16
C LYS A 147 -10.46 21.71 20.33
N LEU A 148 -11.76 21.57 20.59
CA LEU A 148 -12.44 20.27 20.69
C LEU A 148 -12.19 19.41 19.42
N VAL A 149 -12.20 20.04 18.25
CA VAL A 149 -11.92 19.40 16.97
C VAL A 149 -10.67 20.03 16.35
N SER A 150 -9.70 19.22 16.00
CA SER A 150 -8.38 19.58 15.48
C SER A 150 -8.17 18.90 14.14
N PRO A 151 -8.35 19.60 13.01
CA PRO A 151 -7.95 19.07 11.71
C PRO A 151 -6.44 18.86 11.63
N TYR A 152 -6.02 17.90 10.83
CA TYR A 152 -4.60 17.65 10.57
C TYR A 152 -4.36 17.15 9.15
N ALA A 153 -3.12 17.31 8.70
CA ALA A 153 -2.59 16.72 7.48
C ALA A 153 -1.26 16.04 7.78
N ARG A 154 -0.94 14.97 7.08
CA ARG A 154 0.34 14.27 7.22
C ARG A 154 0.85 13.70 5.90
N GLY A 155 2.17 13.56 5.82
CA GLY A 155 2.82 12.87 4.73
C GLY A 155 3.90 11.96 5.30
N ASN A 156 3.89 10.68 4.92
CA ASN A 156 4.82 9.68 5.41
C ASN A 156 5.58 9.05 4.25
N ILE A 157 6.82 8.70 4.52
CA ILE A 157 7.65 7.85 3.66
C ILE A 157 8.05 6.60 4.44
N GLY A 158 8.22 5.49 3.76
CA GLY A 158 8.56 4.26 4.44
C GLY A 158 8.78 3.08 3.52
N LEU A 159 8.65 1.90 4.09
CA LEU A 159 8.80 0.62 3.41
C LEU A 159 7.53 -0.21 3.58
N THR A 160 7.17 -0.90 2.53
CA THR A 160 6.11 -1.90 2.52
C THR A 160 6.72 -3.28 2.44
N PHE A 161 6.28 -4.16 3.30
CA PHE A 161 6.64 -5.57 3.34
C PHE A 161 5.40 -6.38 2.96
N SER A 162 5.43 -7.10 1.85
CA SER A 162 4.34 -7.99 1.42
C SER A 162 4.75 -9.44 1.57
N ASN A 163 3.87 -10.25 2.12
CA ASN A 163 4.12 -11.68 2.34
C ASN A 163 3.75 -12.56 1.15
N GLN A 164 3.25 -11.97 0.07
CA GLN A 164 2.88 -12.72 -1.14
C GLN A 164 3.21 -11.92 -2.40
N SER A 165 3.61 -12.66 -3.42
CA SER A 165 3.82 -12.11 -4.75
C SER A 165 2.51 -11.63 -5.37
N SER A 166 2.56 -10.44 -5.94
CA SER A 166 1.46 -9.89 -6.75
C SER A 166 1.37 -10.51 -8.15
N LEU A 167 2.29 -11.41 -8.52
CA LEU A 167 2.36 -12.04 -9.85
C LEU A 167 1.85 -13.48 -9.83
N ARG A 168 2.14 -14.27 -8.80
CA ARG A 168 1.89 -15.71 -8.76
C ARG A 168 0.42 -16.04 -9.05
N THR A 169 0.17 -16.74 -10.18
CA THR A 169 -1.15 -17.16 -10.63
C THR A 169 -1.16 -18.65 -10.93
N THR A 170 -2.08 -19.39 -10.31
CA THR A 170 -2.27 -20.83 -10.51
C THR A 170 -3.68 -21.09 -11.00
N GLY A 171 -3.82 -21.92 -12.01
CA GLY A 171 -5.09 -22.49 -12.47
C GLY A 171 -5.15 -23.96 -12.13
N ARG A 172 -6.32 -24.56 -12.24
CA ARG A 172 -6.55 -26.00 -12.08
C ARG A 172 -7.41 -26.51 -13.21
N PHE A 173 -7.08 -27.67 -13.75
CA PHE A 173 -7.91 -28.39 -14.70
C PHE A 173 -7.91 -29.88 -14.39
N LEU A 174 -8.85 -30.61 -14.96
CA LEU A 174 -8.97 -32.07 -14.79
C LEU A 174 -8.30 -32.77 -15.95
N ASP A 175 -7.28 -33.55 -15.65
CA ASP A 175 -6.67 -34.54 -16.54
C ASP A 175 -7.28 -35.90 -16.25
N PRO A 176 -7.30 -36.86 -17.19
CA PRO A 176 -7.73 -38.23 -16.93
C PRO A 176 -7.06 -38.92 -15.73
N ALA A 177 -5.87 -38.48 -15.38
CA ALA A 177 -5.13 -38.96 -14.19
C ALA A 177 -5.51 -38.25 -12.88
N GLY A 178 -6.33 -37.18 -12.94
CA GLY A 178 -6.79 -36.42 -11.80
C GLY A 178 -6.61 -34.90 -11.93
N PRO A 179 -6.89 -34.13 -10.87
CA PRO A 179 -6.76 -32.67 -10.91
C PRO A 179 -5.28 -32.25 -10.97
N VAL A 180 -4.98 -31.37 -11.92
CA VAL A 180 -3.64 -30.83 -12.14
C VAL A 180 -3.65 -29.33 -11.82
N ASP A 181 -2.71 -28.92 -10.93
CA ASP A 181 -2.47 -27.51 -10.64
C ASP A 181 -1.47 -26.94 -11.65
N LEU A 182 -1.92 -25.97 -12.44
CA LEU A 182 -1.12 -25.29 -13.45
C LEU A 182 -0.60 -23.98 -12.91
N LEU A 183 0.71 -23.82 -12.79
CA LEU A 183 1.34 -22.56 -12.46
C LEU A 183 1.50 -21.72 -13.72
N ILE A 184 0.65 -20.70 -13.91
CA ILE A 184 0.68 -19.83 -15.10
C ILE A 184 1.72 -18.75 -14.97
N TYR A 185 1.77 -18.10 -13.80
CA TYR A 185 2.80 -17.11 -13.46
C TYR A 185 3.49 -17.50 -12.16
N SER A 186 4.80 -17.49 -12.17
CA SER A 186 5.66 -17.65 -11.01
C SER A 186 6.32 -16.31 -10.64
N ASP A 187 6.82 -16.25 -9.43
CA ASP A 187 7.73 -15.22 -8.95
C ASP A 187 8.75 -15.91 -8.03
N ASP A 188 10.01 -15.59 -8.19
CA ASP A 188 11.10 -16.19 -7.41
C ASP A 188 11.13 -15.69 -5.96
N HIS A 189 10.31 -14.68 -5.63
CA HIS A 189 10.31 -14.06 -4.32
C HIS A 189 8.93 -14.11 -3.68
N ASP A 190 8.81 -14.82 -2.58
CA ASP A 190 7.58 -14.87 -1.78
C ASP A 190 7.34 -13.56 -1.01
N THR A 191 8.41 -12.92 -0.57
CA THR A 191 8.35 -11.64 0.14
C THR A 191 8.94 -10.52 -0.69
N ARG A 192 8.27 -9.37 -0.67
CA ARG A 192 8.74 -8.17 -1.38
C ARG A 192 8.81 -6.99 -0.43
N ILE A 193 9.92 -6.26 -0.55
CA ILE A 193 10.12 -4.98 0.11
C ILE A 193 10.09 -3.90 -0.96
N ALA A 194 9.27 -2.87 -0.78
CA ALA A 194 9.18 -1.75 -1.70
C ALA A 194 9.08 -0.43 -0.94
N PRO A 195 9.65 0.66 -1.47
CA PRO A 195 9.39 1.98 -0.91
C PRO A 195 7.91 2.33 -1.05
N SER A 196 7.40 3.04 -0.06
CA SER A 196 6.01 3.46 0.02
C SER A 196 5.90 4.89 0.50
N PHE A 197 4.82 5.54 0.07
CA PHE A 197 4.48 6.90 0.45
C PHE A 197 3.04 6.90 0.93
N ALA A 198 2.72 7.79 1.87
CA ALA A 198 1.34 7.99 2.28
C ALA A 198 1.08 9.48 2.49
N VAL A 199 -0.04 9.95 1.98
CA VAL A 199 -0.54 11.30 2.21
C VAL A 199 -1.94 11.19 2.75
N GLY A 200 -2.23 11.87 3.83
CA GLY A 200 -3.53 11.79 4.47
C GLY A 200 -3.89 13.04 5.24
N GLY A 201 -5.15 13.10 5.57
CA GLY A 201 -5.69 14.15 6.41
C GLY A 201 -6.95 13.69 7.12
N GLY A 202 -7.29 14.43 8.14
CA GLY A 202 -8.44 14.09 8.96
C GLY A 202 -8.62 15.09 10.09
N PHE A 203 -9.31 14.64 11.10
CA PHE A 203 -9.50 15.43 12.32
C PHE A 203 -9.48 14.54 13.56
N THR A 204 -9.08 15.13 14.66
CA THR A 204 -9.18 14.53 15.98
C THR A 204 -10.22 15.28 16.79
N ALA A 205 -11.07 14.57 17.54
CA ALA A 205 -12.03 15.13 18.47
C ALA A 205 -11.70 14.71 19.90
N ALA A 206 -11.47 15.67 20.79
CA ALA A 206 -11.19 15.40 22.20
C ALA A 206 -12.44 14.81 22.87
N VAL A 207 -12.29 13.63 23.49
CA VAL A 207 -13.35 12.93 24.22
C VAL A 207 -13.11 12.91 25.73
N GLY A 208 -11.91 13.30 26.16
CA GLY A 208 -11.53 13.38 27.57
C GLY A 208 -10.14 14.01 27.76
N ARG A 209 -9.70 14.10 29.00
CA ARG A 209 -8.35 14.58 29.30
C ARG A 209 -7.30 13.58 28.84
N GLY A 210 -6.57 13.93 27.76
CA GLY A 210 -5.54 13.06 27.18
C GLY A 210 -6.07 11.98 26.23
N TYR A 211 -7.34 12.03 25.82
CA TYR A 211 -7.93 11.09 24.89
C TYR A 211 -8.65 11.81 23.76
N SER A 212 -8.48 11.31 22.53
CA SER A 212 -9.22 11.80 21.38
C SER A 212 -9.57 10.69 20.39
N LEU A 213 -10.68 10.86 19.70
CA LEU A 213 -11.03 10.07 18.53
C LEU A 213 -10.43 10.72 17.30
N ARG A 214 -9.96 9.89 16.38
CA ARG A 214 -9.35 10.29 15.12
C ARG A 214 -10.15 9.74 13.95
N TRP A 215 -10.36 10.55 12.93
CA TRP A 215 -10.84 10.14 11.62
C TRP A 215 -9.81 10.53 10.57
N GLU A 216 -9.51 9.63 9.67
CA GLU A 216 -8.49 9.87 8.66
C GLU A 216 -8.89 9.25 7.33
N VAL A 217 -8.67 10.01 6.26
CA VAL A 217 -8.65 9.53 4.88
C VAL A 217 -7.21 9.62 4.39
N ARG A 218 -6.72 8.52 3.83
CA ARG A 218 -5.32 8.41 3.41
C ARG A 218 -5.22 7.76 2.04
N ASP A 219 -4.31 8.26 1.22
CA ASP A 219 -3.82 7.63 0.01
C ASP A 219 -2.47 6.97 0.31
N ASN A 220 -2.42 5.64 0.24
CA ASN A 220 -1.21 4.84 0.40
C ASN A 220 -0.68 4.51 -0.99
N ILE A 221 0.48 5.01 -1.34
CA ILE A 221 1.14 4.80 -2.64
C ILE A 221 2.14 3.67 -2.47
N VAL A 222 1.81 2.51 -3.06
CA VAL A 222 2.51 1.24 -2.83
C VAL A 222 3.17 0.76 -4.10
N GLY A 223 4.43 0.35 -3.99
CA GLY A 223 5.13 -0.33 -5.08
C GLY A 223 4.62 -1.77 -5.24
N VAL A 224 4.12 -2.12 -6.42
CA VAL A 224 3.65 -3.46 -6.77
C VAL A 224 4.19 -3.89 -8.12
N GLN A 225 4.39 -5.19 -8.29
CA GLN A 225 4.80 -5.74 -9.58
C GLN A 225 3.59 -5.83 -10.52
N ARG A 226 3.79 -5.37 -11.75
CA ARG A 226 2.81 -5.44 -12.83
C ARG A 226 3.37 -6.25 -13.99
N VAL A 227 2.61 -7.23 -14.48
CA VAL A 227 2.92 -7.94 -15.73
C VAL A 227 2.90 -6.97 -16.91
N THR A 228 3.92 -7.05 -17.76
CA THR A 228 4.10 -6.14 -18.91
C THR A 228 4.05 -6.83 -20.26
N GLY A 229 4.11 -8.15 -20.29
CA GLY A 229 4.09 -8.93 -21.53
C GLY A 229 3.74 -10.39 -21.30
N PRO A 230 3.66 -11.19 -22.37
CA PRO A 230 3.43 -12.62 -22.28
C PRO A 230 4.63 -13.33 -21.62
N THR A 231 4.35 -14.48 -21.01
CA THR A 231 5.39 -15.35 -20.46
C THR A 231 6.26 -15.89 -21.60
N PRO A 232 7.60 -15.93 -21.44
CA PRO A 232 8.47 -16.62 -22.37
C PRO A 232 8.08 -18.09 -22.51
N VAL A 233 8.28 -18.68 -23.69
CA VAL A 233 7.94 -20.09 -23.99
C VAL A 233 8.60 -21.06 -23.02
N THR A 234 9.79 -20.72 -22.53
CA THR A 234 10.62 -21.60 -21.67
C THR A 234 10.56 -21.27 -20.19
N GLY A 235 9.71 -20.31 -19.78
CA GLY A 235 9.69 -19.84 -18.40
C GLY A 235 8.29 -19.54 -17.88
N LEU A 236 8.15 -19.58 -16.56
CA LEU A 236 6.91 -19.23 -15.86
C LEU A 236 6.89 -17.80 -15.31
N ILE A 237 8.06 -17.12 -15.36
CA ILE A 237 8.19 -15.75 -14.85
C ILE A 237 7.83 -14.77 -15.97
N PRO A 238 6.72 -14.05 -15.86
CA PRO A 238 6.35 -13.07 -16.86
C PRO A 238 7.24 -11.85 -16.78
N PRO A 239 7.49 -11.15 -17.90
CA PRO A 239 8.14 -9.85 -17.84
C PRO A 239 7.28 -8.90 -17.01
N HIS A 240 7.90 -8.27 -16.03
CA HIS A 240 7.21 -7.42 -15.06
C HIS A 240 8.02 -6.19 -14.70
N LYS A 241 7.34 -5.18 -14.17
CA LYS A 241 7.97 -3.96 -13.66
C LYS A 241 7.31 -3.49 -12.37
N LEU A 242 8.07 -2.82 -11.53
CA LEU A 242 7.54 -2.12 -10.37
C LEU A 242 6.72 -0.91 -10.82
N VAL A 243 5.50 -0.82 -10.34
CA VAL A 243 4.61 0.33 -10.55
C VAL A 243 4.02 0.77 -9.21
N TYR A 244 3.79 2.05 -9.05
CA TYR A 244 3.16 2.58 -7.84
C TYR A 244 1.65 2.63 -8.03
N LYS A 245 0.92 2.16 -7.02
CA LYS A 245 -0.54 2.13 -6.98
C LYS A 245 -1.06 2.90 -5.77
N HIS A 246 -2.10 3.65 -6.00
CA HIS A 246 -2.82 4.40 -4.98
C HIS A 246 -3.86 3.49 -4.31
N LEU A 247 -3.77 3.34 -3.00
CA LEU A 247 -4.70 2.59 -2.17
C LEU A 247 -5.33 3.52 -1.14
N PHE A 248 -6.57 3.92 -1.39
CA PHE A 248 -7.30 4.77 -0.47
C PHE A 248 -7.75 3.98 0.76
N SER A 249 -7.55 4.54 1.93
CA SER A 249 -8.03 3.99 3.20
C SER A 249 -8.81 5.04 3.98
N ILE A 250 -9.82 4.56 4.70
CA ILE A 250 -10.58 5.33 5.68
C ILE A 250 -10.43 4.64 7.02
N THR A 251 -9.94 5.36 8.02
CA THR A 251 -9.69 4.81 9.35
C THR A 251 -10.32 5.65 10.44
N ILE A 252 -10.71 4.96 11.50
CA ILE A 252 -11.09 5.55 12.80
C ILE A 252 -10.03 5.10 13.81
N GLY A 253 -9.57 6.01 14.64
CA GLY A 253 -8.53 5.73 15.62
C GLY A 253 -8.84 6.33 16.97
N PHE A 254 -8.09 5.86 17.93
CA PHE A 254 -8.07 6.35 19.30
C PHE A 254 -6.67 6.83 19.63
N ASP A 255 -6.57 8.09 20.06
CA ASP A 255 -5.34 8.73 20.44
C ASP A 255 -5.24 8.84 21.96
N VAL A 256 -4.08 8.47 22.51
CA VAL A 256 -3.69 8.71 23.89
C VAL A 256 -2.60 9.77 23.89
N VAL A 257 -2.88 10.91 24.50
CA VAL A 257 -1.97 12.06 24.55
C VAL A 257 -1.25 12.10 25.88
N LEU A 258 0.06 11.95 25.86
CA LEU A 258 0.93 12.11 27.01
C LEU A 258 1.50 13.52 27.01
N GLU A 259 1.08 14.34 27.95
CA GLU A 259 1.62 15.66 28.18
C GLU A 259 2.60 15.61 29.35
N ARG A 260 3.78 16.20 29.19
CA ARG A 260 4.72 16.35 30.29
C ARG A 260 4.18 17.43 31.24
N ARG A 261 3.48 17.02 32.31
CA ARG A 261 3.08 17.94 33.37
C ARG A 261 4.36 18.44 34.05
N ARG A 262 4.58 19.76 34.10
CA ARG A 262 5.52 20.33 35.04
C ARG A 262 4.95 20.08 36.43
N GLY A 263 5.65 19.24 37.19
CA GLY A 263 5.32 19.07 38.60
C GLY A 263 5.27 20.45 39.25
N ARG A 264 4.16 20.79 39.90
CA ARG A 264 4.15 21.86 40.86
C ARG A 264 5.19 21.47 41.93
N ARG A 265 6.28 22.18 41.98
CA ARG A 265 7.11 22.15 43.22
C ARG A 265 6.26 22.89 44.25
N TYR A 266 5.80 22.14 45.22
CA TYR A 266 5.30 22.72 46.46
C TYR A 266 6.47 23.29 47.22
#